data_4c447b41e2ede4fd02872567bb53ee11
#
_entry.id   4c447b41e2ede4fd02872567bb53ee11
#
_cell.length_a   1.000
_cell.length_b   1.000
_cell.length_c   1.000
_cell.angle_alpha   90.00
_cell.angle_beta   90.00
_cell.angle_gamma   90.00
#
_symmetry.space_group_name_H-M   'P 1'
#
loop_
_entity.id
_entity.type
_entity.pdbx_description
1 polymer ?
#
loop_
_entity_poly.entity_id
_entity_poly.type
_entity_poly.pdbx_seq_one_letter_code
_entity_poly.pdbx_strand_id
1 'polypeptide(L)'
;RHRYYNGKHASEFVTVTGLTTFGIDTLPPIVSRGVLLDMAAHFGKPMLEAGTVFNSAEIKAAASAQNVRLEQGDVVLFHTGWLSLSETDPERFMAGEPGLGEDGARYLGELGVVAVGADTWGLDALPGDKADELFPAHQELLARQGVYVLENMDTRALVADGVQEFLFVLG
;
A
#
# COMPACT_ATOMS: atom_id res chain seq x y z
N ARG A 1 20.08 10.05 -7.57
CA ARG A 1 20.16 9.56 -8.98
C ARG A 1 18.78 9.04 -9.34
N HIS A 2 18.10 9.77 -10.21
CA HIS A 2 16.67 9.61 -10.52
C HIS A 2 16.43 8.43 -11.48
N ARG A 3 16.60 7.21 -11.00
CA ARG A 3 16.25 5.99 -11.74
C ARG A 3 14.92 5.44 -11.25
N TYR A 4 14.15 4.92 -12.17
CA TYR A 4 12.82 4.39 -12.00
C TYR A 4 12.78 2.92 -12.44
N TYR A 5 11.60 2.32 -12.40
CA TYR A 5 11.37 0.94 -12.78
C TYR A 5 12.00 0.62 -14.16
N ASN A 6 12.54 -0.56 -14.31
CA ASN A 6 13.33 -0.99 -15.49
C ASN A 6 14.59 -0.12 -15.75
N GLY A 7 15.10 0.57 -14.73
CA GLY A 7 16.34 1.33 -14.82
C GLY A 7 16.26 2.62 -15.64
N LYS A 8 15.06 3.02 -16.11
CA LYS A 8 14.86 4.27 -16.83
C LYS A 8 15.30 5.48 -15.99
N HIS A 9 15.95 6.44 -16.62
CA HIS A 9 16.31 7.69 -15.97
C HIS A 9 15.22 8.75 -16.16
N ALA A 10 14.96 9.56 -15.12
CA ALA A 10 13.92 10.60 -15.18
C ALA A 10 14.01 11.48 -16.43
N SER A 11 15.22 11.85 -16.85
CA SER A 11 15.43 12.69 -18.04
C SER A 11 14.95 12.06 -19.36
N GLU A 12 14.64 10.78 -19.38
CA GLU A 12 14.19 10.08 -20.58
C GLU A 12 12.67 10.21 -20.79
N PHE A 13 11.90 10.51 -19.72
CA PHE A 13 10.44 10.48 -19.78
C PHE A 13 9.72 11.56 -18.94
N VAL A 14 10.43 12.31 -18.10
CA VAL A 14 9.85 13.44 -17.37
C VAL A 14 9.97 14.71 -18.20
N THR A 15 8.84 15.37 -18.46
CA THR A 15 8.77 16.63 -19.18
C THR A 15 8.08 17.69 -18.33
N VAL A 16 8.13 18.94 -18.76
CA VAL A 16 7.42 20.05 -18.08
C VAL A 16 5.88 19.91 -18.13
N THR A 17 5.38 19.08 -19.04
CA THR A 17 3.94 18.85 -19.21
C THR A 17 3.47 17.51 -18.65
N GLY A 18 4.37 16.71 -18.08
CA GLY A 18 4.03 15.41 -17.50
C GLY A 18 4.99 14.29 -17.88
N LEU A 19 4.56 13.07 -17.68
CA LEU A 19 5.32 11.87 -17.99
C LEU A 19 4.96 11.36 -19.39
N THR A 20 5.96 10.92 -20.14
CA THR A 20 5.77 10.27 -21.46
C THR A 20 5.79 8.75 -21.38
N THR A 21 6.03 8.20 -20.18
CA THR A 21 6.00 6.76 -19.87
C THR A 21 5.44 6.60 -18.45
N PHE A 22 4.93 5.44 -18.13
CA PHE A 22 4.32 5.10 -16.83
C PHE A 22 3.02 5.85 -16.54
N GLY A 23 2.33 6.35 -17.57
CA GLY A 23 1.01 6.96 -17.39
C GLY A 23 -0.03 5.92 -17.00
N ILE A 24 -0.90 6.29 -16.06
CA ILE A 24 -2.00 5.43 -15.59
C ILE A 24 -3.00 5.09 -16.70
N ASP A 25 -3.11 5.96 -17.70
CA ASP A 25 -3.95 5.80 -18.89
C ASP A 25 -3.55 4.62 -19.79
N THR A 26 -2.33 4.11 -19.61
CA THR A 26 -1.81 2.95 -20.33
C THR A 26 -1.88 1.65 -19.55
N LEU A 27 -2.35 1.71 -18.30
CA LEU A 27 -2.49 0.55 -17.44
C LEU A 27 -3.61 -0.37 -17.97
N PRO A 28 -3.32 -1.65 -18.24
CA PRO A 28 -4.37 -2.59 -18.58
C PRO A 28 -5.27 -2.86 -17.36
N PRO A 29 -6.53 -3.26 -17.55
CA PRO A 29 -7.38 -3.67 -16.44
C PRO A 29 -6.70 -4.73 -15.57
N ILE A 30 -6.73 -4.55 -14.25
CA ILE A 30 -6.24 -5.52 -13.27
C ILE A 30 -7.42 -6.36 -12.82
N VAL A 31 -7.36 -7.66 -13.06
CA VAL A 31 -8.33 -8.65 -12.55
C VAL A 31 -7.52 -9.72 -11.82
N SER A 32 -7.61 -9.76 -10.49
CA SER A 32 -6.82 -10.67 -9.68
C SER A 32 -7.51 -11.03 -8.37
N ARG A 33 -6.89 -11.90 -7.58
CA ARG A 33 -7.29 -12.13 -6.20
C ARG A 33 -6.90 -10.91 -5.36
N GLY A 34 -7.89 -10.32 -4.67
CA GLY A 34 -7.66 -9.35 -3.62
C GLY A 34 -7.51 -10.06 -2.26
N VAL A 35 -6.56 -9.64 -1.45
CA VAL A 35 -6.39 -10.09 -0.07
C VAL A 35 -6.40 -8.89 0.85
N LEU A 36 -7.31 -8.90 1.83
CA LEU A 36 -7.39 -7.88 2.87
C LEU A 36 -6.67 -8.35 4.13
N LEU A 37 -5.73 -7.57 4.61
CA LEU A 37 -5.13 -7.73 5.93
C LEU A 37 -5.62 -6.63 6.86
N ASP A 38 -6.38 -7.02 7.90
CA ASP A 38 -6.85 -6.11 8.94
C ASP A 38 -5.73 -5.86 9.96
N MET A 39 -4.94 -4.82 9.69
CA MET A 39 -3.83 -4.43 10.55
C MET A 39 -4.35 -3.78 11.84
N ALA A 40 -5.49 -3.10 11.82
CA ALA A 40 -6.09 -2.56 13.03
C ALA A 40 -6.44 -3.68 14.02
N ALA A 41 -7.11 -4.73 13.57
CA ALA A 41 -7.40 -5.91 14.39
C ALA A 41 -6.12 -6.65 14.82
N HIS A 42 -5.12 -6.77 13.95
CA HIS A 42 -3.84 -7.38 14.30
C HIS A 42 -3.15 -6.69 15.48
N PHE A 43 -3.18 -5.36 15.52
CA PHE A 43 -2.65 -4.58 16.64
C PHE A 43 -3.64 -4.42 17.82
N GLY A 44 -4.82 -5.03 17.75
CA GLY A 44 -5.84 -4.97 18.79
C GLY A 44 -6.47 -3.58 18.97
N LYS A 45 -6.55 -2.80 17.91
CA LYS A 45 -7.07 -1.43 17.91
C LYS A 45 -8.20 -1.25 16.90
N PRO A 46 -9.16 -0.35 17.14
CA PRO A 46 -10.17 0.00 16.15
C PRO A 46 -9.62 0.83 14.99
N MET A 47 -8.51 1.53 15.23
CA MET A 47 -7.76 2.34 14.26
C MET A 47 -6.32 2.44 14.72
N LEU A 48 -5.37 2.39 13.80
CA LEU A 48 -3.97 2.59 14.10
C LEU A 48 -3.66 4.08 14.29
N GLU A 49 -2.59 4.37 15.03
CA GLU A 49 -2.09 5.74 15.19
C GLU A 49 -1.09 6.09 14.08
N ALA A 50 -0.99 7.38 13.76
CA ALA A 50 0.03 7.89 12.84
C ALA A 50 1.43 7.43 13.27
N GLY A 51 2.26 7.07 12.32
CA GLY A 51 3.60 6.54 12.58
C GLY A 51 3.64 5.09 13.04
N THR A 52 2.50 4.38 13.10
CA THR A 52 2.51 2.92 13.28
C THR A 52 3.01 2.28 11.99
N VAL A 53 4.21 1.71 12.04
CA VAL A 53 4.82 1.01 10.90
C VAL A 53 4.52 -0.48 11.00
N PHE A 54 4.14 -1.10 9.88
CA PHE A 54 4.07 -2.56 9.78
C PHE A 54 4.99 -3.06 8.66
N ASN A 55 5.75 -4.06 8.98
CA ASN A 55 6.78 -4.67 8.13
C ASN A 55 6.45 -6.14 7.84
N SER A 56 7.38 -6.87 7.27
CA SER A 56 7.18 -8.26 6.84
C SER A 56 6.76 -9.18 7.99
N ALA A 57 7.21 -8.90 9.21
CA ALA A 57 6.84 -9.68 10.40
C ALA A 57 5.35 -9.53 10.75
N GLU A 58 4.87 -8.29 10.82
CA GLU A 58 3.48 -7.96 11.13
C GLU A 58 2.55 -8.45 10.00
N ILE A 59 2.95 -8.27 8.74
CA ILE A 59 2.20 -8.74 7.57
C ILE A 59 2.01 -10.27 7.62
N LYS A 60 3.08 -11.02 7.87
CA LYS A 60 3.03 -12.48 8.00
C LYS A 60 2.18 -12.93 9.19
N ALA A 61 2.30 -12.23 10.32
CA ALA A 61 1.53 -12.53 11.52
C ALA A 61 0.04 -12.25 11.31
N ALA A 62 -0.33 -11.12 10.69
CA ALA A 62 -1.70 -10.79 10.34
C ALA A 62 -2.31 -11.82 9.37
N ALA A 63 -1.59 -12.16 8.30
CA ALA A 63 -2.02 -13.17 7.34
C ALA A 63 -2.25 -14.54 8.00
N SER A 64 -1.33 -14.96 8.88
CA SER A 64 -1.47 -16.20 9.65
C SER A 64 -2.68 -16.17 10.59
N ALA A 65 -2.89 -15.06 11.30
CA ALA A 65 -4.02 -14.91 12.22
C ALA A 65 -5.37 -14.92 11.50
N GLN A 66 -5.43 -14.36 10.29
CA GLN A 66 -6.61 -14.37 9.42
C GLN A 66 -6.77 -15.66 8.61
N ASN A 67 -5.82 -16.60 8.73
CA ASN A 67 -5.79 -17.87 7.99
C ASN A 67 -5.81 -17.64 6.47
N VAL A 68 -5.11 -16.59 6.00
CA VAL A 68 -4.90 -16.31 4.57
C VAL A 68 -3.44 -16.50 4.19
N ARG A 69 -3.19 -16.82 2.93
CA ARG A 69 -1.86 -16.93 2.37
C ARG A 69 -1.70 -15.93 1.23
N LEU A 70 -0.66 -15.11 1.31
CA LEU A 70 -0.29 -14.21 0.22
C LEU A 70 0.44 -15.00 -0.87
N GLU A 71 0.11 -14.71 -2.12
CA GLU A 71 0.65 -15.39 -3.29
C GLU A 71 1.08 -14.40 -4.38
N GLN A 72 1.90 -14.88 -5.29
CA GLN A 72 2.26 -14.12 -6.48
C GLN A 72 0.99 -13.75 -7.28
N GLY A 73 0.91 -12.52 -7.72
CA GLY A 73 -0.22 -12.01 -8.50
C GLY A 73 -1.35 -11.40 -7.67
N ASP A 74 -1.28 -11.47 -6.34
CA ASP A 74 -2.28 -10.86 -5.47
C ASP A 74 -2.30 -9.33 -5.56
N VAL A 75 -3.45 -8.76 -5.24
CA VAL A 75 -3.61 -7.37 -4.81
C VAL A 75 -3.80 -7.38 -3.29
N VAL A 76 -2.84 -6.85 -2.54
CA VAL A 76 -2.88 -6.84 -1.08
C VAL A 76 -3.37 -5.49 -0.58
N LEU A 77 -4.45 -5.48 0.18
CA LEU A 77 -5.01 -4.29 0.82
C LEU A 77 -4.83 -4.36 2.33
N PHE A 78 -4.46 -3.23 2.92
CA PHE A 78 -4.34 -3.07 4.37
C PHE A 78 -5.50 -2.22 4.90
N HIS A 79 -6.14 -2.71 5.95
CA HIS A 79 -7.09 -1.94 6.73
C HIS A 79 -6.42 -1.43 8.00
N THR A 80 -6.37 -0.13 8.17
CA THR A 80 -5.82 0.56 9.35
C THR A 80 -6.88 1.31 10.15
N GLY A 81 -8.07 1.49 9.58
CA GLY A 81 -9.15 2.32 10.11
C GLY A 81 -8.97 3.83 9.83
N TRP A 82 -7.83 4.23 9.25
CA TRP A 82 -7.43 5.63 9.11
C TRP A 82 -8.35 6.46 8.21
N LEU A 83 -8.92 5.86 7.16
CA LEU A 83 -9.81 6.56 6.23
C LEU A 83 -11.03 7.21 6.91
N SER A 84 -11.46 6.67 8.05
CA SER A 84 -12.57 7.26 8.81
C SER A 84 -12.33 8.71 9.25
N LEU A 85 -11.06 9.11 9.39
CA LEU A 85 -10.68 10.47 9.73
C LEU A 85 -10.88 11.45 8.57
N SER A 86 -10.88 11.00 7.34
CA SER A 86 -11.10 11.88 6.17
C SER A 86 -12.42 12.65 6.25
N GLU A 87 -13.42 12.07 6.90
CA GLU A 87 -14.75 12.66 7.10
C GLU A 87 -14.89 13.32 8.48
N THR A 88 -14.23 12.81 9.52
CA THR A 88 -14.44 13.22 10.92
C THR A 88 -13.39 14.19 11.45
N ASP A 89 -12.15 14.09 10.96
CA ASP A 89 -11.02 14.93 11.35
C ASP A 89 -9.99 15.03 10.20
N PRO A 90 -10.30 15.81 9.14
CA PRO A 90 -9.42 15.90 7.96
C PRO A 90 -8.03 16.47 8.27
N GLU A 91 -7.88 17.32 9.30
CA GLU A 91 -6.57 17.86 9.70
C GLU A 91 -5.68 16.73 10.24
N ARG A 92 -6.21 15.89 11.12
CA ARG A 92 -5.51 14.73 11.64
C ARG A 92 -5.23 13.70 10.54
N PHE A 93 -6.20 13.49 9.63
CA PHE A 93 -6.02 12.60 8.48
C PHE A 93 -4.78 12.96 7.67
N MET A 94 -4.57 14.24 7.38
CA MET A 94 -3.46 14.74 6.56
C MET A 94 -2.15 14.97 7.33
N ALA A 95 -2.18 15.02 8.67
CA ALA A 95 -1.00 15.34 9.48
C ALA A 95 0.00 14.18 9.58
N GLY A 96 -0.43 12.98 9.26
CA GLY A 96 0.37 11.76 9.29
C GLY A 96 -0.52 10.56 9.06
N GLU A 97 0.04 9.35 9.11
CA GLU A 97 -0.72 8.12 8.92
C GLU A 97 0.05 6.87 9.42
N PRO A 98 -0.64 5.79 9.78
CA PRO A 98 -0.02 4.47 9.89
C PRO A 98 0.29 3.93 8.50
N GLY A 99 1.23 3.02 8.37
CA GLY A 99 1.45 2.46 7.03
C GLY A 99 2.57 1.45 6.94
N LEU A 100 2.86 1.13 5.69
CA LEU A 100 3.84 0.14 5.29
C LEU A 100 5.26 0.67 5.48
N GLY A 101 6.15 -0.15 6.04
CA GLY A 101 7.58 0.11 6.08
C GLY A 101 8.31 -0.47 4.85
N GLU A 102 9.56 -0.05 4.66
CA GLU A 102 10.39 -0.50 3.52
C GLU A 102 10.57 -2.02 3.47
N ASP A 103 10.77 -2.65 4.63
CA ASP A 103 10.95 -4.11 4.70
C ASP A 103 9.66 -4.86 4.29
N GLY A 104 8.50 -4.36 4.71
CA GLY A 104 7.20 -4.89 4.28
C GLY A 104 6.97 -4.74 2.78
N ALA A 105 7.31 -3.58 2.23
CA ALA A 105 7.25 -3.30 0.80
C ALA A 105 8.16 -4.24 -0.01
N ARG A 106 9.39 -4.44 0.46
CA ARG A 106 10.35 -5.38 -0.16
C ARG A 106 9.82 -6.79 -0.15
N TYR A 107 9.30 -7.26 0.99
CA TYR A 107 8.72 -8.59 1.12
C TYR A 107 7.60 -8.83 0.12
N LEU A 108 6.65 -7.88 -0.02
CA LEU A 108 5.54 -8.00 -0.96
C LEU A 108 6.01 -7.95 -2.41
N GLY A 109 6.96 -7.07 -2.73
CA GLY A 109 7.53 -6.98 -4.07
C GLY A 109 8.27 -8.25 -4.48
N GLU A 110 9.09 -8.82 -3.58
CA GLU A 110 9.79 -10.10 -3.81
C GLU A 110 8.83 -11.28 -3.95
N LEU A 111 7.67 -11.24 -3.28
CA LEU A 111 6.61 -12.22 -3.45
C LEU A 111 5.96 -12.12 -4.84
N GLY A 112 6.06 -10.97 -5.49
CA GLY A 112 5.51 -10.73 -6.83
C GLY A 112 4.03 -10.38 -6.82
N VAL A 113 3.56 -9.61 -5.84
CA VAL A 113 2.20 -9.07 -5.85
C VAL A 113 2.03 -8.04 -6.98
N VAL A 114 0.82 -7.85 -7.47
CA VAL A 114 0.53 -6.89 -8.55
C VAL A 114 0.39 -5.48 -8.02
N ALA A 115 -0.30 -5.34 -6.91
CA ALA A 115 -0.55 -4.05 -6.28
C ALA A 115 -0.61 -4.18 -4.77
N VAL A 116 -0.28 -3.10 -4.09
CA VAL A 116 -0.42 -2.95 -2.65
C VAL A 116 -1.22 -1.69 -2.37
N GLY A 117 -2.18 -1.76 -1.48
CA GLY A 117 -2.99 -0.61 -1.12
C GLY A 117 -3.33 -0.53 0.35
N ALA A 118 -3.81 0.63 0.78
CA ALA A 118 -4.29 0.86 2.13
C ALA A 118 -5.42 1.90 2.16
N ASP A 119 -6.09 1.96 3.29
CA ASP A 119 -7.08 2.98 3.62
C ASP A 119 -6.44 4.28 4.17
N THR A 120 -5.17 4.52 3.81
CA THR A 120 -4.38 5.71 4.10
C THR A 120 -4.13 6.52 2.84
N TRP A 121 -3.71 7.79 2.96
CA TRP A 121 -3.53 8.67 1.83
C TRP A 121 -2.17 8.54 1.11
N GLY A 122 -1.20 7.85 1.70
CA GLY A 122 0.15 7.70 1.15
C GLY A 122 0.77 6.32 1.38
N LEU A 123 0.04 5.32 1.85
CA LEU A 123 0.47 3.93 2.07
C LEU A 123 1.63 3.77 3.07
N ASP A 124 2.69 4.58 2.96
CA ASP A 124 3.82 4.58 3.91
C ASP A 124 3.40 5.12 5.27
N ALA A 125 4.02 4.66 6.34
CA ALA A 125 3.83 5.28 7.64
C ALA A 125 4.42 6.70 7.68
N LEU A 126 3.68 7.65 8.25
CA LEU A 126 4.16 9.01 8.45
C LEU A 126 3.83 9.49 9.88
N PRO A 127 4.85 9.80 10.73
CA PRO A 127 6.28 9.64 10.47
C PRO A 127 6.68 8.18 10.29
N GLY A 128 7.64 7.92 9.40
CA GLY A 128 8.18 6.59 9.16
C GLY A 128 9.21 6.16 10.20
N ASP A 129 9.69 4.93 10.09
CA ASP A 129 10.73 4.37 10.95
C ASP A 129 12.14 4.96 10.69
N LYS A 130 12.31 5.63 9.57
CA LYS A 130 13.54 6.34 9.19
C LYS A 130 13.28 7.83 9.02
N ALA A 131 13.85 8.65 9.88
CA ALA A 131 13.62 10.09 9.92
C ALA A 131 14.03 10.84 8.64
N ASP A 132 15.00 10.31 7.89
CA ASP A 132 15.59 10.97 6.73
C ASP A 132 15.03 10.47 5.38
N GLU A 133 14.12 9.49 5.40
CA GLU A 133 13.54 8.91 4.19
C GLU A 133 12.04 9.20 4.11
N LEU A 134 11.64 9.88 3.05
CA LEU A 134 10.22 10.09 2.72
C LEU A 134 9.76 8.98 1.78
N PHE A 135 8.66 8.30 2.14
CA PHE A 135 8.00 7.29 1.32
C PHE A 135 8.93 6.16 0.83
N PRO A 136 9.67 5.48 1.75
CA PRO A 136 10.58 4.39 1.37
C PRO A 136 9.85 3.19 0.76
N ALA A 137 8.62 2.88 1.18
CA ALA A 137 7.82 1.82 0.59
C ALA A 137 7.45 2.13 -0.87
N HIS A 138 7.13 3.38 -1.20
CA HIS A 138 6.93 3.82 -2.59
C HIS A 138 8.16 3.58 -3.46
N GLN A 139 9.35 3.93 -2.95
CA GLN A 139 10.59 3.70 -3.69
C GLN A 139 10.84 2.22 -3.94
N GLU A 140 10.54 1.38 -2.95
CA GLU A 140 10.68 -0.05 -3.09
C GLU A 140 9.66 -0.63 -4.08
N LEU A 141 8.37 -0.33 -3.89
CA LEU A 141 7.29 -0.88 -4.71
C LEU A 141 7.34 -0.36 -6.14
N LEU A 142 7.25 0.95 -6.34
CA LEU A 142 7.11 1.54 -7.67
C LEU A 142 8.43 1.51 -8.45
N ALA A 143 9.53 1.97 -7.85
CA ALA A 143 10.76 2.18 -8.59
C ALA A 143 11.60 0.90 -8.74
N ARG A 144 11.64 0.05 -7.73
CA ARG A 144 12.47 -1.16 -7.74
C ARG A 144 11.71 -2.40 -8.23
N GLN A 145 10.49 -2.59 -7.75
CA GLN A 145 9.73 -3.83 -7.96
C GLN A 145 8.66 -3.72 -9.06
N GLY A 146 8.24 -2.51 -9.42
CA GLY A 146 7.18 -2.28 -10.41
C GLY A 146 5.80 -2.72 -9.93
N VAL A 147 5.57 -2.68 -8.62
CA VAL A 147 4.28 -2.97 -7.97
C VAL A 147 3.48 -1.69 -7.89
N TYR A 148 2.20 -1.74 -8.24
CA TYR A 148 1.31 -0.58 -8.17
C TYR A 148 0.95 -0.25 -6.72
N VAL A 149 0.78 1.05 -6.44
CA VAL A 149 0.33 1.58 -5.15
C VAL A 149 -1.11 2.08 -5.30
N LEU A 150 -1.97 1.70 -4.36
CA LEU A 150 -3.38 2.09 -4.29
C LEU A 150 -3.64 2.77 -2.95
N GLU A 151 -4.10 4.01 -2.99
CA GLU A 151 -4.31 4.85 -1.82
C GLU A 151 -5.80 5.13 -1.60
N ASN A 152 -6.15 5.50 -0.37
CA ASN A 152 -7.52 5.82 0.02
C ASN A 152 -8.54 4.72 -0.32
N MET A 153 -8.14 3.46 -0.17
CA MET A 153 -9.01 2.30 -0.45
C MET A 153 -10.03 2.16 0.67
N ASP A 154 -11.31 2.26 0.36
CA ASP A 154 -12.35 2.01 1.35
C ASP A 154 -12.52 0.51 1.59
N THR A 155 -11.91 0.02 2.65
CA THR A 155 -11.92 -1.38 3.06
C THR A 155 -12.97 -1.70 4.13
N ARG A 156 -13.74 -0.70 4.58
CA ARG A 156 -14.69 -0.83 5.71
C ARG A 156 -15.73 -1.92 5.52
N ALA A 157 -16.28 -2.02 4.32
CA ALA A 157 -17.28 -3.05 4.01
C ALA A 157 -16.69 -4.48 4.07
N LEU A 158 -15.48 -4.67 3.52
CA LEU A 158 -14.81 -5.97 3.58
C LEU A 158 -14.55 -6.41 5.02
N VAL A 159 -14.11 -5.49 5.87
CA VAL A 159 -13.91 -5.76 7.31
C VAL A 159 -15.21 -6.11 7.99
N ALA A 160 -16.27 -5.31 7.77
CA ALA A 160 -17.58 -5.55 8.36
C ALA A 160 -18.19 -6.92 7.99
N ASP A 161 -17.96 -7.35 6.76
CA ASP A 161 -18.44 -8.63 6.23
C ASP A 161 -17.49 -9.81 6.56
N GLY A 162 -16.33 -9.54 7.19
CA GLY A 162 -15.32 -10.55 7.51
C GLY A 162 -14.67 -11.18 6.28
N VAL A 163 -14.60 -10.42 5.17
CA VAL A 163 -14.03 -10.89 3.90
C VAL A 163 -12.53 -10.62 3.84
N GLN A 164 -11.73 -11.68 3.75
CA GLN A 164 -10.28 -11.59 3.61
C GLN A 164 -9.80 -11.84 2.18
N GLU A 165 -10.56 -12.60 1.39
CA GLU A 165 -10.23 -12.90 -0.01
C GLU A 165 -11.40 -12.54 -0.92
N PHE A 166 -11.14 -11.87 -2.03
CA PHE A 166 -12.19 -11.38 -2.94
C PHE A 166 -11.67 -11.24 -4.38
N LEU A 167 -12.59 -11.08 -5.33
CA LEU A 167 -12.23 -10.71 -6.67
C LEU A 167 -11.92 -9.20 -6.73
N PHE A 168 -10.67 -8.86 -7.03
CA PHE A 168 -10.27 -7.48 -7.28
C PHE A 168 -10.36 -7.15 -8.76
N VAL A 169 -11.01 -6.04 -9.09
CA VAL A 169 -11.13 -5.52 -10.46
C VAL A 169 -10.86 -4.02 -10.44
N LEU A 170 -9.90 -3.59 -11.25
CA LEU A 170 -9.60 -2.18 -11.53
C LEU A 170 -9.51 -2.01 -13.04
N GLY A 171 -10.36 -1.12 -13.61
CA GLY A 171 -10.45 -0.87 -15.05
C GLY A 171 -10.74 0.57 -15.39
#